data_64a049137c7c251d5eb1b1c1c3e754f4
#
_entry.id   64a049137c7c251d5eb1b1c1c3e754f4
#
_cell.length_a   1.000
_cell.length_b   1.000
_cell.length_c   1.000
_cell.angle_alpha   90.00
_cell.angle_beta   90.00
_cell.angle_gamma   90.00
#
_symmetry.space_group_name_H-M   'P 1'
#
loop_
_entity.id
_entity.type
_entity.pdbx_description
1 polymer ?
#
loop_
_entity_poly.entity_id
_entity_poly.type
_entity_poly.pdbx_seq_one_letter_code
_entity_poly.pdbx_strand_id
1 'polypeptide(L)'
;MQIILDARNTGRAMGTGVTTYTKTLAEALKDQESISVGWLHETSGSRTTAATHSLSARSLRFGRALSSRRRKAFTGTGQQTGNLISEDVFRIGHVHFNIYEKLLAVEPTEEPSVMHWTCPLPLYMPGCPNIVTIHDLIPVLHPEFCQTDPGRIQRLLESVIDRADLIVTISETVKKDLMTHFGLPPERVRVIHQATNIHSELLHTGSTGQNRCPDDSFIHIGTIERRKNIGRLIRAHSLSRTRRMLVLIGPDGFGAEQELAALSDHLHPERVMRLPWIDRADLLATLGRARAVVFPSLAEGFGLPIVEAMALGIPVLTSRGSTTEEIAGGAACLVDPLDIGSITAGLIQLDRDETLCQSLVALGSKHVKHFSPHDYGARFSALYRDVVTARQPSSRHNATA
;
A
#
# COMPACT_ATOMS: atom_id res chain seq x y z
N MET A 1 7.74 -7.22 -23.70
CA MET A 1 7.73 -8.12 -22.52
C MET A 1 6.37 -8.02 -21.86
N GLN A 2 5.64 -9.16 -21.71
CA GLN A 2 4.30 -9.16 -21.11
C GLN A 2 4.40 -9.36 -19.60
N ILE A 3 3.88 -8.42 -18.84
CA ILE A 3 3.79 -8.47 -17.37
C ILE A 3 2.33 -8.64 -16.97
N ILE A 4 2.03 -9.66 -16.19
CA ILE A 4 0.69 -9.86 -15.62
C ILE A 4 0.69 -9.39 -14.16
N LEU A 5 -0.26 -8.51 -13.82
CA LEU A 5 -0.54 -8.08 -12.45
C LEU A 5 -1.82 -8.75 -11.94
N ASP A 6 -1.93 -9.01 -10.65
CA ASP A 6 -3.19 -9.46 -10.07
C ASP A 6 -4.20 -8.31 -9.96
N ALA A 7 -5.44 -8.58 -10.37
CA ALA A 7 -6.53 -7.60 -10.32
C ALA A 7 -7.34 -7.65 -9.01
N ARG A 8 -6.88 -8.40 -7.99
CA ARG A 8 -7.65 -8.61 -6.75
C ARG A 8 -8.12 -7.34 -6.07
N ASN A 9 -7.27 -6.33 -6.06
CA ASN A 9 -7.53 -5.08 -5.34
C ASN A 9 -8.03 -3.93 -6.23
N THR A 10 -8.14 -4.12 -7.55
CA THR A 10 -8.48 -3.03 -8.51
C THR A 10 -9.96 -2.64 -8.49
N GLY A 11 -10.85 -3.55 -8.10
CA GLY A 11 -12.31 -3.35 -8.12
C GLY A 11 -12.92 -2.78 -6.84
N ARG A 12 -12.12 -2.37 -5.85
CA ARG A 12 -12.64 -1.80 -4.60
C ARG A 12 -12.93 -0.31 -4.77
N ALA A 13 -14.18 0.09 -4.51
CA ALA A 13 -14.62 1.50 -4.60
C ALA A 13 -13.89 2.40 -3.59
N MET A 14 -13.58 1.88 -2.40
CA MET A 14 -12.75 2.56 -1.41
C MET A 14 -11.33 2.01 -1.49
N GLY A 15 -10.40 2.80 -2.06
CA GLY A 15 -9.01 2.41 -2.26
C GLY A 15 -8.26 2.23 -0.93
N THR A 16 -7.62 1.07 -0.78
CA THR A 16 -6.58 0.87 0.25
C THR A 16 -5.22 1.26 -0.34
N GLY A 17 -4.17 1.42 0.49
CA GLY A 17 -2.81 1.65 0.01
C GLY A 17 -2.36 0.64 -1.06
N VAL A 18 -2.75 -0.64 -0.92
CA VAL A 18 -2.48 -1.69 -1.92
C VAL A 18 -3.20 -1.42 -3.25
N THR A 19 -4.45 -0.92 -3.21
CA THR A 19 -5.18 -0.53 -4.42
C THR A 19 -4.47 0.61 -5.16
N THR A 20 -4.05 1.63 -4.42
CA THR A 20 -3.29 2.76 -4.97
C THR A 20 -1.97 2.27 -5.56
N TYR A 21 -1.21 1.43 -4.83
CA TYR A 21 0.02 0.81 -5.32
C TYR A 21 -0.19 0.11 -6.66
N THR A 22 -1.17 -0.80 -6.73
CA THR A 22 -1.43 -1.61 -7.92
C THR A 22 -1.80 -0.75 -9.14
N LYS A 23 -2.63 0.28 -8.94
CA LYS A 23 -3.03 1.22 -10.01
C LYS A 23 -1.85 2.08 -10.47
N THR A 24 -1.11 2.68 -9.53
CA THR A 24 0.06 3.50 -9.83
C THR A 24 1.13 2.69 -10.56
N LEU A 25 1.38 1.44 -10.17
CA LEU A 25 2.30 0.56 -10.87
C LEU A 25 1.86 0.30 -12.32
N ALA A 26 0.59 -0.06 -12.51
CA ALA A 26 0.08 -0.34 -13.84
C ALA A 26 0.14 0.90 -14.76
N GLU A 27 -0.16 2.09 -14.24
CA GLU A 27 -0.07 3.35 -14.98
C GLU A 27 1.38 3.69 -15.34
N ALA A 28 2.30 3.61 -14.39
CA ALA A 28 3.71 3.90 -14.61
C ALA A 28 4.38 2.93 -15.61
N LEU A 29 3.89 1.70 -15.69
CA LEU A 29 4.38 0.71 -16.67
C LEU A 29 3.85 0.95 -18.08
N LYS A 30 2.70 1.60 -18.28
CA LYS A 30 2.18 1.92 -19.62
C LYS A 30 3.11 2.86 -20.40
N ASP A 31 3.84 3.71 -19.70
CA ASP A 31 4.79 4.66 -20.31
C ASP A 31 6.11 3.98 -20.71
N GLN A 32 6.26 2.68 -20.44
CA GLN A 32 7.46 1.91 -20.78
C GLN A 32 7.25 1.14 -22.09
N GLU A 33 7.78 1.65 -23.20
CA GLU A 33 7.58 1.11 -24.56
C GLU A 33 7.86 -0.39 -24.72
N SER A 34 8.73 -0.95 -23.89
CA SER A 34 9.11 -2.38 -23.95
C SER A 34 8.22 -3.29 -23.14
N ILE A 35 7.20 -2.76 -22.44
CA ILE A 35 6.33 -3.50 -21.53
C ILE A 35 4.88 -3.46 -22.00
N SER A 36 4.23 -4.63 -22.02
CA SER A 36 2.79 -4.77 -22.13
C SER A 36 2.25 -5.25 -20.79
N VAL A 37 1.31 -4.50 -20.20
CA VAL A 37 0.67 -4.85 -18.92
C VAL A 37 -0.64 -5.56 -19.18
N GLY A 38 -0.80 -6.74 -18.61
CA GLY A 38 -2.04 -7.48 -18.55
C GLY A 38 -2.45 -7.74 -17.09
N TRP A 39 -3.64 -8.27 -16.90
CA TRP A 39 -4.23 -8.52 -15.60
C TRP A 39 -4.67 -9.97 -15.45
N LEU A 40 -4.48 -10.53 -14.25
CA LEU A 40 -5.18 -11.74 -13.86
C LEU A 40 -6.50 -11.35 -13.18
N HIS A 41 -7.61 -11.54 -13.89
CA HIS A 41 -8.96 -11.25 -13.41
C HIS A 41 -9.63 -12.49 -12.81
N GLU A 42 -10.45 -12.25 -11.78
CA GLU A 42 -11.37 -13.24 -11.26
C GLU A 42 -12.75 -13.05 -11.90
N THR A 43 -13.32 -14.11 -12.47
CA THR A 43 -14.72 -14.12 -12.86
C THR A 43 -15.54 -14.86 -11.82
N SER A 44 -16.74 -14.34 -11.48
CA SER A 44 -17.65 -15.07 -10.61
C SER A 44 -18.30 -16.21 -11.39
N GLY A 45 -18.22 -17.43 -10.89
CA GLY A 45 -18.95 -18.57 -11.46
C GLY A 45 -20.49 -18.51 -11.31
N SER A 46 -21.00 -17.43 -10.69
CA SER A 46 -22.43 -17.15 -10.54
C SER A 46 -22.78 -15.80 -11.13
N ARG A 47 -23.75 -15.76 -12.03
CA ARG A 47 -24.21 -14.56 -12.77
C ARG A 47 -24.91 -13.48 -11.93
N THR A 48 -25.02 -13.65 -10.60
CA THR A 48 -25.69 -12.67 -9.74
C THR A 48 -24.84 -12.32 -8.52
N THR A 49 -24.62 -11.05 -8.28
CA THR A 49 -23.85 -10.50 -7.16
C THR A 49 -24.37 -10.91 -5.77
N ALA A 50 -25.67 -11.19 -5.65
CA ALA A 50 -26.31 -11.67 -4.42
C ALA A 50 -25.96 -13.14 -4.08
N ALA A 51 -25.59 -13.97 -5.06
CA ALA A 51 -25.30 -15.39 -4.86
C ALA A 51 -23.86 -15.66 -4.37
N THR A 52 -22.96 -14.67 -4.36
CA THR A 52 -21.55 -14.88 -3.99
C THR A 52 -21.34 -15.21 -2.52
N HIS A 53 -22.30 -14.89 -1.64
CA HIS A 53 -22.29 -15.18 -0.20
C HIS A 53 -23.21 -16.34 0.21
N SER A 54 -23.90 -16.99 -0.73
CA SER A 54 -24.76 -18.11 -0.42
C SER A 54 -24.00 -19.32 0.12
N LEU A 55 -24.65 -20.14 0.95
CA LEU A 55 -24.08 -21.40 1.48
C LEU A 55 -23.67 -22.35 0.34
N SER A 56 -24.48 -22.41 -0.73
CA SER A 56 -24.20 -23.22 -1.93
C SER A 56 -22.94 -22.78 -2.66
N ALA A 57 -22.70 -21.48 -2.80
CA ALA A 57 -21.48 -20.97 -3.40
C ALA A 57 -20.23 -21.23 -2.52
N ARG A 58 -20.39 -21.22 -1.20
CA ARG A 58 -19.33 -21.59 -0.25
C ARG A 58 -18.98 -23.08 -0.36
N SER A 59 -19.98 -23.96 -0.38
CA SER A 59 -19.78 -25.41 -0.53
C SER A 59 -19.15 -25.77 -1.87
N LEU A 60 -19.54 -25.12 -2.96
CA LEU A 60 -18.96 -25.33 -4.28
C LEU A 60 -17.48 -24.93 -4.33
N ARG A 61 -17.12 -23.78 -3.75
CA ARG A 61 -15.70 -23.34 -3.66
C ARG A 61 -14.89 -24.29 -2.79
N PHE A 62 -15.45 -24.75 -1.69
CA PHE A 62 -14.79 -25.74 -0.84
C PHE A 62 -14.54 -27.05 -1.59
N GLY A 63 -15.55 -27.59 -2.31
CA GLY A 63 -15.40 -28.77 -3.16
C GLY A 63 -14.34 -28.58 -4.25
N ARG A 64 -14.32 -27.39 -4.90
CA ARG A 64 -13.31 -27.05 -5.92
C ARG A 64 -11.90 -26.89 -5.32
N ALA A 65 -11.77 -26.38 -4.11
CA ALA A 65 -10.49 -26.29 -3.42
C ALA A 65 -9.93 -27.67 -3.03
N LEU A 66 -10.81 -28.61 -2.69
CA LEU A 66 -10.45 -30.00 -2.40
C LEU A 66 -10.02 -30.79 -3.64
N SER A 67 -10.72 -30.58 -4.77
CA SER A 67 -10.57 -31.40 -5.98
C SER A 67 -9.44 -30.96 -6.92
N SER A 68 -8.91 -29.75 -6.77
CA SER A 68 -7.94 -29.20 -7.74
C SER A 68 -6.76 -28.53 -7.07
N ARG A 69 -5.56 -29.05 -7.35
CA ARG A 69 -4.28 -28.41 -6.95
C ARG A 69 -3.84 -27.33 -7.94
N ARG A 70 -4.58 -27.13 -9.03
CA ARG A 70 -4.24 -26.22 -10.13
C ARG A 70 -5.49 -25.56 -10.68
N ARG A 71 -5.37 -24.31 -11.12
CA ARG A 71 -6.45 -23.57 -11.80
C ARG A 71 -5.95 -23.09 -13.15
N LYS A 72 -6.78 -23.26 -14.18
CA LYS A 72 -6.47 -22.71 -15.50
C LYS A 72 -6.84 -21.23 -15.55
N ALA A 73 -5.99 -20.45 -16.21
CA ALA A 73 -6.24 -19.06 -16.56
C ALA A 73 -6.22 -18.93 -18.09
N PHE A 74 -7.31 -18.46 -18.66
CA PHE A 74 -7.51 -18.34 -20.10
C PHE A 74 -7.20 -16.92 -20.57
N THR A 75 -6.56 -16.80 -21.72
CA THR A 75 -6.34 -15.49 -22.35
C THR A 75 -7.69 -14.89 -22.74
N GLY A 76 -7.93 -13.63 -22.34
CA GLY A 76 -9.13 -12.88 -22.67
C GLY A 76 -9.17 -12.53 -24.15
N THR A 77 -10.38 -12.39 -24.70
CA THR A 77 -10.63 -12.02 -26.10
C THR A 77 -11.26 -10.63 -26.21
N GLY A 78 -11.14 -10.00 -27.37
CA GLY A 78 -11.71 -8.66 -27.62
C GLY A 78 -11.05 -7.59 -26.74
N GLN A 79 -11.82 -6.80 -26.00
CA GLN A 79 -11.33 -5.73 -25.11
C GLN A 79 -10.47 -6.23 -23.96
N GLN A 80 -10.43 -7.55 -23.68
CA GLN A 80 -9.63 -8.18 -22.63
C GLN A 80 -8.40 -8.88 -23.20
N THR A 81 -8.03 -8.63 -24.44
CA THR A 81 -6.81 -9.19 -25.05
C THR A 81 -5.59 -8.82 -24.21
N GLY A 82 -4.73 -9.79 -23.92
CA GLY A 82 -3.55 -9.63 -23.05
C GLY A 82 -3.82 -9.84 -21.56
N ASN A 83 -5.08 -10.00 -21.16
CA ASN A 83 -5.46 -10.36 -19.79
C ASN A 83 -5.65 -11.88 -19.65
N LEU A 84 -5.47 -12.35 -18.42
CA LEU A 84 -5.78 -13.72 -18.01
C LEU A 84 -7.06 -13.73 -17.16
N ILE A 85 -7.91 -14.71 -17.38
CA ILE A 85 -9.19 -14.86 -16.68
C ILE A 85 -9.26 -16.23 -16.03
N SER A 86 -9.56 -16.27 -14.73
CA SER A 86 -9.73 -17.51 -13.98
C SER A 86 -10.91 -17.42 -13.01
N GLU A 87 -11.71 -18.49 -12.95
CA GLU A 87 -12.93 -18.50 -12.14
C GLU A 87 -12.62 -18.62 -10.66
N ASP A 88 -13.13 -17.67 -9.84
CA ASP A 88 -13.02 -17.63 -8.36
C ASP A 88 -11.57 -17.83 -7.83
N VAL A 89 -10.55 -17.53 -8.61
CA VAL A 89 -9.16 -17.93 -8.36
C VAL A 89 -8.62 -17.43 -7.02
N PHE A 90 -8.89 -16.17 -6.68
CA PHE A 90 -8.38 -15.59 -5.43
C PHE A 90 -9.05 -16.22 -4.21
N ARG A 91 -10.36 -16.43 -4.28
CA ARG A 91 -11.12 -17.04 -3.17
C ARG A 91 -10.79 -18.51 -2.99
N ILE A 92 -10.71 -19.27 -4.09
CA ILE A 92 -10.32 -20.68 -4.05
C ILE A 92 -8.89 -20.83 -3.52
N GLY A 93 -7.96 -19.95 -3.93
CA GLY A 93 -6.61 -19.92 -3.40
C GLY A 93 -6.57 -19.82 -1.88
N HIS A 94 -7.35 -18.89 -1.30
CA HIS A 94 -7.43 -18.75 0.17
C HIS A 94 -8.04 -19.99 0.85
N VAL A 95 -9.09 -20.60 0.27
CA VAL A 95 -9.68 -21.84 0.81
C VAL A 95 -8.69 -22.99 0.72
N HIS A 96 -8.01 -23.14 -0.43
CA HIS A 96 -6.99 -24.16 -0.63
C HIS A 96 -5.85 -24.04 0.39
N PHE A 97 -5.35 -22.81 0.59
CA PHE A 97 -4.28 -22.55 1.56
C PHE A 97 -4.71 -22.87 3.00
N ASN A 98 -5.95 -22.53 3.37
CA ASN A 98 -6.47 -22.86 4.71
C ASN A 98 -6.58 -24.36 4.95
N ILE A 99 -6.72 -25.18 3.91
CA ILE A 99 -6.86 -26.64 4.02
C ILE A 99 -5.49 -27.34 3.96
N TYR A 100 -4.63 -26.91 3.03
CA TYR A 100 -3.42 -27.65 2.67
C TYR A 100 -2.13 -26.93 3.06
N GLU A 101 -2.20 -25.66 3.49
CA GLU A 101 -1.04 -24.78 3.73
C GLU A 101 -0.08 -24.70 2.53
N LYS A 102 -0.63 -24.85 1.31
CA LYS A 102 0.10 -24.82 0.04
C LYS A 102 -0.47 -23.77 -0.90
N LEU A 103 0.43 -23.14 -1.67
CA LEU A 103 0.01 -22.24 -2.73
C LEU A 103 -0.71 -23.00 -3.83
N LEU A 104 -1.75 -22.38 -4.39
CA LEU A 104 -2.50 -22.92 -5.52
C LEU A 104 -1.83 -22.48 -6.83
N ALA A 105 -1.55 -23.41 -7.73
CA ALA A 105 -1.00 -23.12 -9.05
C ALA A 105 -2.07 -22.49 -9.97
N VAL A 106 -1.71 -21.41 -10.68
CA VAL A 106 -2.51 -20.79 -11.74
C VAL A 106 -1.79 -21.05 -13.06
N GLU A 107 -2.32 -21.96 -13.88
CA GLU A 107 -1.72 -22.36 -15.16
C GLU A 107 -2.30 -21.48 -16.27
N PRO A 108 -1.52 -20.55 -16.87
CA PRO A 108 -1.98 -19.73 -17.96
C PRO A 108 -2.02 -20.53 -19.26
N THR A 109 -2.93 -20.18 -20.18
CA THR A 109 -2.95 -20.74 -21.55
C THR A 109 -1.79 -20.24 -22.40
N GLU A 110 -1.30 -19.04 -22.11
CA GLU A 110 -0.11 -18.41 -22.70
C GLU A 110 0.78 -17.92 -21.57
N GLU A 111 2.04 -18.34 -21.56
CA GLU A 111 2.98 -17.97 -20.51
C GLU A 111 3.39 -16.50 -20.64
N PRO A 112 3.14 -15.65 -19.61
CA PRO A 112 3.65 -14.28 -19.60
C PRO A 112 5.16 -14.27 -19.34
N SER A 113 5.79 -13.13 -19.62
CA SER A 113 7.21 -12.95 -19.26
C SER A 113 7.42 -12.91 -17.75
N VAL A 114 6.47 -12.35 -17.00
CA VAL A 114 6.50 -12.24 -15.52
C VAL A 114 5.08 -12.23 -14.97
N MET A 115 4.85 -12.93 -13.88
CA MET A 115 3.71 -12.73 -12.99
C MET A 115 4.13 -11.90 -11.78
N HIS A 116 3.53 -10.73 -11.58
CA HIS A 116 3.78 -9.90 -10.41
C HIS A 116 2.54 -9.85 -9.51
N TRP A 117 2.62 -10.48 -8.38
CA TRP A 117 1.64 -10.44 -7.30
C TRP A 117 1.81 -9.15 -6.51
N THR A 118 0.86 -8.24 -6.61
CA THR A 118 0.94 -6.90 -6.00
C THR A 118 0.74 -6.90 -4.48
N CYS A 119 0.41 -8.05 -3.92
CA CYS A 119 0.42 -8.35 -2.48
C CYS A 119 0.59 -9.86 -2.28
N PRO A 120 0.92 -10.34 -1.07
CA PRO A 120 0.99 -11.77 -0.78
C PRO A 120 -0.36 -12.45 -0.99
N LEU A 121 -0.43 -13.35 -1.96
CA LEU A 121 -1.59 -14.18 -2.27
C LEU A 121 -1.20 -15.66 -2.21
N PRO A 122 -2.10 -16.56 -1.80
CA PRO A 122 -1.81 -17.99 -1.74
C PRO A 122 -1.83 -18.64 -3.13
N LEU A 123 -1.16 -18.01 -4.08
CA LEU A 123 -1.12 -18.35 -5.49
C LEU A 123 0.30 -18.28 -6.03
N TYR A 124 0.58 -19.04 -7.07
CA TYR A 124 1.77 -18.88 -7.90
C TYR A 124 1.47 -19.25 -9.35
N MET A 125 2.24 -18.75 -10.30
CA MET A 125 2.09 -19.05 -11.72
C MET A 125 3.31 -19.87 -12.19
N PRO A 126 3.15 -21.16 -12.53
CA PRO A 126 4.26 -21.95 -13.09
C PRO A 126 4.62 -21.46 -14.49
N GLY A 127 5.84 -21.74 -14.95
CA GLY A 127 6.31 -21.40 -16.30
C GLY A 127 7.01 -20.05 -16.39
N CYS A 128 6.60 -19.06 -15.63
CA CYS A 128 7.21 -17.71 -15.60
C CYS A 128 7.79 -17.34 -14.23
N PRO A 129 8.66 -16.32 -14.14
CA PRO A 129 9.08 -15.73 -12.88
C PRO A 129 7.89 -15.19 -12.09
N ASN A 130 7.89 -15.44 -10.77
CA ASN A 130 6.94 -14.88 -9.82
C ASN A 130 7.60 -13.82 -8.97
N ILE A 131 7.17 -12.57 -9.09
CA ILE A 131 7.56 -11.47 -8.24
C ILE A 131 6.43 -11.19 -7.27
N VAL A 132 6.74 -10.92 -6.02
CA VAL A 132 5.73 -10.62 -5.00
C VAL A 132 6.10 -9.33 -4.28
N THR A 133 5.16 -8.37 -4.22
CA THR A 133 5.32 -7.21 -3.36
C THR A 133 4.81 -7.51 -1.96
N ILE A 134 5.65 -7.29 -0.95
CA ILE A 134 5.31 -7.36 0.47
C ILE A 134 5.37 -5.94 1.02
N HIS A 135 4.19 -5.40 1.38
CA HIS A 135 4.04 -4.00 1.78
C HIS A 135 4.49 -3.74 3.21
N ASP A 136 4.26 -4.68 4.10
CA ASP A 136 4.66 -4.63 5.51
C ASP A 136 4.61 -6.02 6.15
N LEU A 137 5.15 -6.11 7.36
CA LEU A 137 5.05 -7.28 8.24
C LEU A 137 4.26 -6.96 9.52
N ILE A 138 3.47 -5.89 9.52
CA ILE A 138 2.72 -5.44 10.71
C ILE A 138 1.88 -6.57 11.33
N PRO A 139 1.13 -7.40 10.56
CA PRO A 139 0.34 -8.47 11.17
C PRO A 139 1.18 -9.56 11.88
N VAL A 140 2.46 -9.66 11.56
CA VAL A 140 3.38 -10.66 12.15
C VAL A 140 4.20 -10.05 13.29
N LEU A 141 4.77 -8.86 13.07
CA LEU A 141 5.65 -8.20 14.04
C LEU A 141 4.89 -7.42 15.12
N HIS A 142 3.69 -6.96 14.79
CA HIS A 142 2.84 -6.13 15.64
C HIS A 142 1.38 -6.62 15.60
N PRO A 143 1.12 -7.87 16.03
CA PRO A 143 -0.21 -8.46 15.95
C PRO A 143 -1.25 -7.69 16.76
N GLU A 144 -0.83 -6.90 17.76
CA GLU A 144 -1.68 -6.03 18.56
C GLU A 144 -2.35 -4.90 17.74
N PHE A 145 -1.89 -4.65 16.52
CA PHE A 145 -2.47 -3.66 15.60
C PHE A 145 -3.44 -4.26 14.58
N CYS A 146 -3.62 -5.57 14.57
CA CYS A 146 -4.36 -6.26 13.53
C CYS A 146 -5.43 -7.21 14.11
N GLN A 147 -6.51 -7.43 13.34
CA GLN A 147 -7.52 -8.46 13.65
C GLN A 147 -7.21 -9.81 12.99
N THR A 148 -6.21 -9.86 12.13
CA THR A 148 -5.87 -11.07 11.38
C THR A 148 -5.09 -12.05 12.26
N ASP A 149 -5.28 -13.35 12.03
CA ASP A 149 -4.46 -14.40 12.67
C ASP A 149 -2.99 -14.28 12.21
N PRO A 150 -2.06 -13.89 13.12
CA PRO A 150 -0.66 -13.71 12.76
C PRO A 150 0.00 -15.02 12.32
N GLY A 151 -0.36 -16.16 12.91
CA GLY A 151 0.18 -17.46 12.53
C GLY A 151 -0.19 -17.84 11.10
N ARG A 152 -1.43 -17.54 10.67
CA ARG A 152 -1.86 -17.76 9.29
C ARG A 152 -1.09 -16.86 8.32
N ILE A 153 -0.89 -15.59 8.66
CA ILE A 153 -0.13 -14.65 7.81
C ILE A 153 1.33 -15.08 7.72
N GLN A 154 1.93 -15.50 8.84
CA GLN A 154 3.30 -16.03 8.88
C GLN A 154 3.46 -17.19 7.87
N ARG A 155 2.62 -18.24 7.96
CA ARG A 155 2.68 -19.40 7.05
C ARG A 155 2.46 -19.02 5.59
N LEU A 156 1.58 -18.03 5.33
CA LEU A 156 1.37 -17.53 3.97
C LEU A 156 2.63 -16.83 3.43
N LEU A 157 3.25 -15.98 4.23
CA LEU A 157 4.48 -15.28 3.84
C LEU A 157 5.62 -16.27 3.60
N GLU A 158 5.83 -17.25 4.49
CA GLU A 158 6.81 -18.32 4.30
C GLU A 158 6.62 -19.04 2.96
N SER A 159 5.39 -19.48 2.67
CA SER A 159 5.07 -20.18 1.43
C SER A 159 5.28 -19.31 0.18
N VAL A 160 4.92 -18.03 0.26
CA VAL A 160 5.06 -17.06 -0.84
C VAL A 160 6.54 -16.73 -1.08
N ILE A 161 7.30 -16.49 0.00
CA ILE A 161 8.73 -16.19 -0.04
C ILE A 161 9.53 -17.36 -0.64
N ASP A 162 9.21 -18.60 -0.23
CA ASP A 162 9.86 -19.79 -0.76
C ASP A 162 9.64 -19.93 -2.28
N ARG A 163 8.46 -19.55 -2.75
CA ARG A 163 8.07 -19.73 -4.16
C ARG A 163 8.42 -18.55 -5.07
N ALA A 164 8.57 -17.35 -4.53
CA ALA A 164 8.89 -16.16 -5.31
C ALA A 164 10.32 -16.20 -5.88
N ASP A 165 10.49 -15.82 -7.14
CA ASP A 165 11.82 -15.64 -7.73
C ASP A 165 12.47 -14.36 -7.18
N LEU A 166 11.67 -13.33 -6.88
CA LEU A 166 12.12 -12.08 -6.29
C LEU A 166 11.01 -11.46 -5.42
N ILE A 167 11.41 -10.82 -4.32
CA ILE A 167 10.53 -10.06 -3.45
C ILE A 167 10.79 -8.57 -3.68
N VAL A 168 9.71 -7.79 -3.81
CA VAL A 168 9.75 -6.34 -3.83
C VAL A 168 9.18 -5.83 -2.51
N THR A 169 9.83 -4.82 -1.93
CA THR A 169 9.32 -4.05 -0.80
C THR A 169 9.24 -2.58 -1.15
N ILE A 170 8.45 -1.84 -0.38
CA ILE A 170 8.18 -0.43 -0.65
C ILE A 170 9.01 0.51 0.24
N SER A 171 9.84 -0.05 1.13
CA SER A 171 10.77 0.70 1.99
C SER A 171 11.97 -0.16 2.41
N GLU A 172 13.09 0.48 2.77
CA GLU A 172 14.27 -0.20 3.34
C GLU A 172 13.95 -0.79 4.71
N THR A 173 13.09 -0.14 5.48
CA THR A 173 12.60 -0.64 6.77
C THR A 173 11.93 -2.00 6.60
N VAL A 174 10.97 -2.13 5.66
CA VAL A 174 10.29 -3.41 5.39
C VAL A 174 11.27 -4.46 4.85
N LYS A 175 12.25 -4.07 4.02
CA LYS A 175 13.33 -4.98 3.58
C LYS A 175 14.11 -5.52 4.78
N LYS A 176 14.53 -4.64 5.69
CA LYS A 176 15.26 -5.03 6.90
C LYS A 176 14.45 -6.00 7.76
N ASP A 177 13.15 -5.71 7.94
CA ASP A 177 12.24 -6.57 8.69
C ASP A 177 12.11 -7.96 8.05
N LEU A 178 11.93 -8.03 6.72
CA LEU A 178 11.89 -9.29 5.99
C LEU A 178 13.19 -10.09 6.12
N MET A 179 14.32 -9.44 5.90
CA MET A 179 15.62 -10.09 6.02
C MET A 179 15.88 -10.62 7.43
N THR A 180 15.53 -9.83 8.45
CA THR A 180 15.74 -10.21 9.86
C THR A 180 14.79 -11.33 10.27
N HIS A 181 13.50 -11.23 9.93
CA HIS A 181 12.47 -12.15 10.40
C HIS A 181 12.51 -13.50 9.67
N PHE A 182 12.76 -13.50 8.35
CA PHE A 182 12.77 -14.72 7.53
C PHE A 182 14.19 -15.21 7.13
N GLY A 183 15.25 -14.54 7.59
CA GLY A 183 16.61 -14.93 7.25
C GLY A 183 16.96 -14.79 5.77
N LEU A 184 16.37 -13.82 5.07
CA LEU A 184 16.54 -13.68 3.64
C LEU A 184 17.84 -13.00 3.25
N PRO A 185 18.54 -13.49 2.22
CA PRO A 185 19.71 -12.82 1.71
C PRO A 185 19.32 -11.54 0.94
N PRO A 186 20.17 -10.49 0.97
CA PRO A 186 19.84 -9.16 0.41
C PRO A 186 19.47 -9.15 -1.07
N GLU A 187 20.01 -10.08 -1.87
CA GLU A 187 19.73 -10.22 -3.30
C GLU A 187 18.31 -10.71 -3.61
N ARG A 188 17.65 -11.38 -2.66
CA ARG A 188 16.27 -11.84 -2.79
C ARG A 188 15.24 -10.73 -2.61
N VAL A 189 15.64 -9.56 -2.08
CA VAL A 189 14.73 -8.47 -1.75
C VAL A 189 15.20 -7.17 -2.40
N ARG A 190 14.33 -6.58 -3.23
CA ARG A 190 14.55 -5.26 -3.85
C ARG A 190 13.60 -4.23 -3.28
N VAL A 191 14.12 -3.06 -2.98
CA VAL A 191 13.30 -1.91 -2.57
C VAL A 191 12.98 -1.06 -3.78
N ILE A 192 11.69 -0.82 -4.00
CA ILE A 192 11.20 0.17 -4.95
C ILE A 192 10.14 1.01 -4.24
N HIS A 193 10.53 2.21 -3.83
CA HIS A 193 9.62 3.15 -3.18
C HIS A 193 8.43 3.44 -4.09
N GLN A 194 7.23 3.47 -3.51
CA GLN A 194 6.00 3.74 -4.24
C GLN A 194 5.99 5.18 -4.77
N ALA A 195 5.45 5.37 -5.97
CA ALA A 195 5.26 6.69 -6.55
C ALA A 195 3.95 7.34 -6.11
N THR A 196 3.87 8.66 -6.31
CA THR A 196 2.63 9.43 -6.16
C THR A 196 2.25 10.09 -7.48
N ASN A 197 0.96 10.04 -7.82
CA ASN A 197 0.40 10.63 -9.05
C ASN A 197 -0.22 12.02 -8.83
N ILE A 198 0.00 12.66 -7.67
CA ILE A 198 -0.68 13.91 -7.30
C ILE A 198 -0.57 14.99 -8.38
N HIS A 199 0.61 15.18 -8.96
CA HIS A 199 0.76 16.21 -10.01
C HIS A 199 -0.15 15.95 -11.22
N SER A 200 -0.24 14.70 -11.68
CA SER A 200 -1.15 14.35 -12.77
C SER A 200 -2.61 14.42 -12.34
N GLU A 201 -2.93 14.01 -11.14
CA GLU A 201 -4.27 14.13 -10.57
C GLU A 201 -4.74 15.59 -10.49
N LEU A 202 -3.91 16.51 -10.02
CA LEU A 202 -4.23 17.94 -9.98
C LEU A 202 -4.46 18.53 -11.37
N LEU A 203 -3.71 18.08 -12.39
CA LEU A 203 -3.91 18.51 -13.77
C LEU A 203 -5.24 18.01 -14.36
N HIS A 204 -5.67 16.78 -13.99
CA HIS A 204 -6.88 16.17 -14.54
C HIS A 204 -8.16 16.57 -13.78
N THR A 205 -8.09 16.71 -12.44
CA THR A 205 -9.27 17.05 -11.63
C THR A 205 -9.59 18.55 -11.67
N GLY A 206 -8.64 19.38 -12.08
CA GLY A 206 -8.78 20.82 -11.97
C GLY A 206 -9.07 21.23 -10.51
N SER A 207 -9.41 22.48 -10.27
CA SER A 207 -9.78 22.96 -8.93
C SER A 207 -11.27 22.69 -8.59
N THR A 208 -11.81 21.52 -8.96
CA THR A 208 -13.24 21.21 -8.75
C THR A 208 -13.56 20.69 -7.35
N GLY A 209 -12.54 20.24 -6.60
CA GLY A 209 -12.71 19.75 -5.24
C GLY A 209 -13.06 20.87 -4.25
N GLN A 210 -13.91 20.52 -3.27
CA GLN A 210 -14.30 21.44 -2.20
C GLN A 210 -13.48 21.18 -0.94
N ASN A 211 -12.99 22.25 -0.31
CA ASN A 211 -12.43 22.14 1.02
C ASN A 211 -13.51 21.73 2.02
N ARG A 212 -13.26 20.65 2.78
CA ARG A 212 -14.24 20.07 3.71
C ARG A 212 -14.01 20.43 5.17
N CYS A 213 -13.00 21.24 5.48
CA CYS A 213 -12.72 21.66 6.85
C CYS A 213 -12.21 23.11 6.86
N PRO A 214 -12.11 23.75 8.03
CA PRO A 214 -11.51 25.08 8.14
C PRO A 214 -10.09 25.09 7.59
N ASP A 215 -9.75 26.18 6.87
CA ASP A 215 -8.39 26.40 6.39
C ASP A 215 -7.40 26.40 7.57
N ASP A 216 -6.14 26.10 7.25
CA ASP A 216 -5.04 26.18 8.22
C ASP A 216 -5.18 25.19 9.40
N SER A 217 -5.87 24.05 9.17
CA SER A 217 -6.04 22.95 10.13
C SER A 217 -4.88 21.98 10.12
N PHE A 218 -4.65 21.27 11.23
CA PHE A 218 -3.86 20.03 11.26
C PHE A 218 -4.71 18.88 10.75
N ILE A 219 -4.23 18.15 9.76
CA ILE A 219 -5.00 17.09 9.12
C ILE A 219 -4.32 15.72 9.30
N HIS A 220 -5.06 14.76 9.82
CA HIS A 220 -4.71 13.35 9.77
C HIS A 220 -5.55 12.63 8.72
N ILE A 221 -4.90 11.77 7.92
CA ILE A 221 -5.58 10.99 6.87
C ILE A 221 -5.32 9.50 7.08
N GLY A 222 -6.38 8.73 7.08
CA GLY A 222 -6.32 7.28 7.15
C GLY A 222 -7.40 6.70 8.05
N THR A 223 -7.53 5.38 8.01
CA THR A 223 -8.41 4.66 8.92
C THR A 223 -8.05 4.99 10.37
N ILE A 224 -9.04 5.29 11.19
CA ILE A 224 -8.85 5.51 12.62
C ILE A 224 -8.60 4.16 13.26
N GLU A 225 -7.35 3.87 13.61
CA GLU A 225 -6.93 2.57 14.15
C GLU A 225 -5.69 2.73 15.05
N ARG A 226 -5.46 1.75 15.94
CA ARG A 226 -4.42 1.80 16.98
C ARG A 226 -3.04 2.15 16.44
N ARG A 227 -2.61 1.54 15.32
CA ARG A 227 -1.29 1.80 14.74
C ARG A 227 -1.11 3.24 14.24
N LYS A 228 -2.21 3.96 13.96
CA LYS A 228 -2.18 5.37 13.55
C LYS A 228 -2.01 6.34 14.72
N ASN A 229 -2.12 5.84 15.96
CA ASN A 229 -1.79 6.59 17.19
C ASN A 229 -2.66 7.84 17.41
N ILE A 230 -3.92 7.74 17.03
CA ILE A 230 -4.87 8.87 17.05
C ILE A 230 -5.13 9.35 18.47
N GLY A 231 -5.18 8.44 19.45
CA GLY A 231 -5.41 8.79 20.85
C GLY A 231 -4.29 9.69 21.43
N ARG A 232 -3.01 9.39 21.13
CA ARG A 232 -1.90 10.27 21.53
C ARG A 232 -1.93 11.58 20.77
N LEU A 233 -2.28 11.57 19.48
CA LEU A 233 -2.41 12.79 18.68
C LEU A 233 -3.48 13.72 19.24
N ILE A 234 -4.66 13.21 19.61
CA ILE A 234 -5.75 13.99 20.23
C ILE A 234 -5.29 14.60 21.56
N ARG A 235 -4.63 13.82 22.43
CA ARG A 235 -4.09 14.34 23.70
C ARG A 235 -3.01 15.40 23.48
N ALA A 236 -2.10 15.18 22.55
CA ALA A 236 -1.05 16.13 22.20
C ALA A 236 -1.64 17.43 21.64
N HIS A 237 -2.68 17.34 20.81
CA HIS A 237 -3.39 18.51 20.30
C HIS A 237 -4.04 19.30 21.44
N SER A 238 -4.68 18.66 22.39
CA SER A 238 -5.23 19.29 23.59
C SER A 238 -4.16 20.04 24.39
N LEU A 239 -3.02 19.39 24.65
CA LEU A 239 -1.91 19.95 25.43
C LEU A 239 -1.17 21.08 24.69
N SER A 240 -1.15 21.08 23.37
CA SER A 240 -0.52 22.14 22.57
C SER A 240 -1.21 23.50 22.71
N ARG A 241 -2.48 23.50 23.15
CA ARG A 241 -3.34 24.70 23.27
C ARG A 241 -3.44 25.52 21.99
N THR A 242 -3.14 24.91 20.83
CA THR A 242 -3.34 25.55 19.53
C THR A 242 -4.80 25.92 19.31
N ARG A 243 -5.05 26.99 18.57
CA ARG A 243 -6.41 27.36 18.15
C ARG A 243 -6.84 26.68 16.85
N ARG A 244 -5.90 26.03 16.14
CA ARG A 244 -6.17 25.31 14.89
C ARG A 244 -6.98 24.06 15.15
N MET A 245 -7.83 23.71 14.19
CA MET A 245 -8.57 22.44 14.24
C MET A 245 -7.63 21.26 14.04
N LEU A 246 -7.92 20.14 14.70
CA LEU A 246 -7.43 18.83 14.33
C LEU A 246 -8.52 18.11 13.53
N VAL A 247 -8.25 17.80 12.29
CA VAL A 247 -9.21 17.13 11.40
C VAL A 247 -8.75 15.69 11.15
N LEU A 248 -9.61 14.74 11.48
CA LEU A 248 -9.39 13.30 11.29
C LEU A 248 -10.23 12.82 10.11
N ILE A 249 -9.59 12.47 8.99
CA ILE A 249 -10.26 12.07 7.75
C ILE A 249 -10.09 10.56 7.58
N GLY A 250 -11.20 9.82 7.61
CA GLY A 250 -11.22 8.39 7.35
C GLY A 250 -12.22 7.62 8.20
N PRO A 251 -12.50 6.35 7.82
CA PRO A 251 -13.42 5.49 8.54
C PRO A 251 -12.81 4.94 9.84
N ASP A 252 -13.66 4.42 10.69
CA ASP A 252 -13.26 3.69 11.89
C ASP A 252 -12.73 2.30 11.50
N GLY A 253 -11.62 1.92 12.11
CA GLY A 253 -10.96 0.63 11.96
C GLY A 253 -10.73 -0.06 13.29
N PHE A 254 -9.75 -0.95 13.33
CA PHE A 254 -9.44 -1.74 14.52
C PHE A 254 -8.95 -0.87 15.68
N GLY A 255 -9.70 -0.89 16.79
CA GLY A 255 -9.37 -0.12 18.00
C GLY A 255 -9.77 1.35 17.93
N ALA A 256 -10.60 1.76 16.96
CA ALA A 256 -11.01 3.16 16.80
C ALA A 256 -11.69 3.72 18.06
N GLU A 257 -12.53 2.94 18.74
CA GLU A 257 -13.21 3.37 19.97
C GLU A 257 -12.20 3.75 21.05
N GLN A 258 -11.16 2.94 21.26
CA GLN A 258 -10.13 3.19 22.27
C GLN A 258 -9.29 4.44 21.90
N GLU A 259 -9.00 4.64 20.61
CA GLU A 259 -8.27 5.81 20.14
C GLU A 259 -9.10 7.10 20.33
N LEU A 260 -10.38 7.05 20.00
CA LEU A 260 -11.31 8.17 20.09
C LEU A 260 -11.74 8.49 21.52
N ALA A 261 -11.58 7.56 22.47
CA ALA A 261 -11.84 7.84 23.88
C ALA A 261 -11.03 9.03 24.43
N ALA A 262 -9.87 9.35 23.80
CA ALA A 262 -9.08 10.52 24.14
C ALA A 262 -9.81 11.86 23.92
N LEU A 263 -10.93 11.88 23.20
CA LEU A 263 -11.77 13.07 23.01
C LEU A 263 -12.46 13.51 24.32
N SER A 264 -12.78 12.57 25.22
CA SER A 264 -13.42 12.88 26.51
C SER A 264 -12.53 13.74 27.42
N ASP A 265 -11.22 13.59 27.28
CA ASP A 265 -10.22 14.30 28.09
C ASP A 265 -9.67 15.57 27.40
N HIS A 266 -10.15 15.88 26.20
CA HIS A 266 -9.68 17.02 25.43
C HIS A 266 -10.23 18.33 26.00
N LEU A 267 -9.37 19.33 26.25
CA LEU A 267 -9.75 20.64 26.82
C LEU A 267 -10.78 21.40 25.96
N HIS A 268 -10.75 21.17 24.65
CA HIS A 268 -11.59 21.81 23.64
C HIS A 268 -12.00 20.78 22.58
N PRO A 269 -12.90 19.82 22.91
CA PRO A 269 -13.25 18.73 21.98
C PRO A 269 -13.91 19.25 20.69
N GLU A 270 -14.53 20.43 20.74
CA GLU A 270 -15.07 21.14 19.57
C GLU A 270 -14.02 21.52 18.52
N ARG A 271 -12.74 21.49 18.87
CA ARG A 271 -11.61 21.73 17.94
C ARG A 271 -11.11 20.45 17.27
N VAL A 272 -11.73 19.31 17.51
CA VAL A 272 -11.45 18.05 16.82
C VAL A 272 -12.62 17.72 15.92
N MET A 273 -12.40 17.77 14.61
CA MET A 273 -13.40 17.44 13.60
C MET A 273 -13.14 16.05 13.05
N ARG A 274 -14.20 15.26 12.87
CA ARG A 274 -14.13 13.98 12.18
C ARG A 274 -14.86 14.09 10.84
N LEU A 275 -14.19 13.63 9.79
CA LEU A 275 -14.77 13.47 8.46
C LEU A 275 -14.72 11.99 8.07
N PRO A 276 -15.78 11.46 7.46
CA PRO A 276 -15.74 10.15 6.84
C PRO A 276 -14.73 10.17 5.68
N TRP A 277 -14.61 9.07 4.97
CA TRP A 277 -13.86 9.08 3.72
C TRP A 277 -14.52 10.07 2.74
N ILE A 278 -13.73 10.99 2.21
CA ILE A 278 -14.13 11.96 1.19
C ILE A 278 -13.54 11.58 -0.16
N ASP A 279 -14.12 12.05 -1.24
CA ASP A 279 -13.60 11.76 -2.58
C ASP A 279 -12.21 12.38 -2.80
N ARG A 280 -11.52 11.92 -3.84
CA ARG A 280 -10.13 12.29 -4.07
C ARG A 280 -9.94 13.77 -4.37
N ALA A 281 -10.85 14.39 -5.12
CA ALA A 281 -10.76 15.81 -5.47
C ALA A 281 -10.95 16.69 -4.21
N ASP A 282 -11.93 16.38 -3.38
CA ASP A 282 -12.18 17.07 -2.10
C ASP A 282 -11.00 16.87 -1.14
N LEU A 283 -10.41 15.66 -1.10
CA LEU A 283 -9.24 15.40 -0.27
C LEU A 283 -8.06 16.28 -0.67
N LEU A 284 -7.74 16.37 -1.95
CA LEU A 284 -6.65 17.20 -2.45
C LEU A 284 -6.90 18.69 -2.19
N ALA A 285 -8.14 19.18 -2.40
CA ALA A 285 -8.52 20.56 -2.11
C ALA A 285 -8.43 20.88 -0.61
N THR A 286 -8.81 19.92 0.25
CA THR A 286 -8.74 20.05 1.70
C THR A 286 -7.28 20.06 2.19
N LEU A 287 -6.46 19.13 1.69
CA LEU A 287 -5.03 19.08 2.01
C LEU A 287 -4.28 20.31 1.58
N GLY A 288 -4.55 20.83 0.37
CA GLY A 288 -3.87 22.03 -0.15
C GLY A 288 -4.08 23.30 0.69
N ARG A 289 -4.99 23.26 1.67
CA ARG A 289 -5.26 24.36 2.60
C ARG A 289 -4.90 24.03 4.06
N ALA A 290 -4.25 22.89 4.29
CA ALA A 290 -3.85 22.47 5.62
C ALA A 290 -2.66 23.28 6.16
N ARG A 291 -2.59 23.46 7.46
CA ARG A 291 -1.38 23.92 8.14
C ARG A 291 -0.27 22.88 8.07
N ALA A 292 -0.62 21.64 8.35
CA ALA A 292 0.27 20.51 8.24
C ALA A 292 -0.53 19.19 8.18
N VAL A 293 0.06 18.18 7.56
CA VAL A 293 -0.37 16.79 7.72
C VAL A 293 0.33 16.21 8.94
N VAL A 294 -0.46 15.63 9.85
CA VAL A 294 0.03 15.06 11.12
C VAL A 294 -0.16 13.55 11.13
N PHE A 295 0.95 12.80 11.10
CA PHE A 295 0.97 11.38 10.84
C PHE A 295 1.91 10.62 11.80
N PRO A 296 1.67 10.69 13.16
CA PRO A 296 2.53 10.11 14.17
C PRO A 296 2.27 8.61 14.35
N SER A 297 2.21 7.84 13.25
CA SER A 297 1.91 6.40 13.26
C SER A 297 2.95 5.60 14.01
N LEU A 298 2.52 4.52 14.68
CA LEU A 298 3.39 3.57 15.38
C LEU A 298 4.03 2.56 14.42
N ALA A 299 3.33 2.20 13.35
CA ALA A 299 3.82 1.26 12.34
C ALA A 299 3.20 1.56 10.97
N GLU A 300 4.03 1.57 9.94
CA GLU A 300 3.65 1.75 8.53
C GLU A 300 4.58 0.96 7.61
N GLY A 301 4.03 0.53 6.47
CA GLY A 301 4.86 -0.01 5.39
C GLY A 301 5.47 1.07 4.50
N PHE A 302 4.81 2.26 4.39
CA PHE A 302 5.27 3.39 3.58
C PHE A 302 4.88 4.75 4.19
N GLY A 303 3.63 5.17 4.05
CA GLY A 303 3.16 6.49 4.46
C GLY A 303 2.85 7.41 3.28
N LEU A 304 2.04 6.96 2.33
CA LEU A 304 1.60 7.78 1.17
C LEU A 304 1.16 9.20 1.55
N PRO A 305 0.40 9.45 2.66
CA PRO A 305 0.01 10.79 3.05
C PRO A 305 1.16 11.77 3.25
N ILE A 306 2.35 11.27 3.60
CA ILE A 306 3.57 12.08 3.76
C ILE A 306 4.02 12.63 2.41
N VAL A 307 4.17 11.73 1.42
CA VAL A 307 4.60 12.09 0.07
C VAL A 307 3.55 12.97 -0.62
N GLU A 308 2.27 12.69 -0.38
CA GLU A 308 1.15 13.48 -0.89
C GLU A 308 1.15 14.91 -0.34
N ALA A 309 1.35 15.07 0.97
CA ALA A 309 1.48 16.38 1.58
C ALA A 309 2.67 17.16 1.02
N MET A 310 3.83 16.51 0.88
CA MET A 310 5.03 17.14 0.30
C MET A 310 4.82 17.58 -1.15
N ALA A 311 4.10 16.78 -1.95
CA ALA A 311 3.74 17.12 -3.32
C ALA A 311 2.82 18.34 -3.43
N LEU A 312 1.98 18.55 -2.40
CA LEU A 312 1.10 19.71 -2.28
C LEU A 312 1.77 20.95 -1.60
N GLY A 313 3.04 20.83 -1.20
CA GLY A 313 3.73 21.89 -0.48
C GLY A 313 3.23 22.10 0.94
N ILE A 314 2.75 21.05 1.60
CA ILE A 314 2.23 21.08 2.96
C ILE A 314 3.26 20.48 3.94
N PRO A 315 3.57 21.17 5.05
CA PRO A 315 4.45 20.63 6.09
C PRO A 315 3.93 19.31 6.66
N VAL A 316 4.85 18.45 7.07
CA VAL A 316 4.52 17.12 7.64
C VAL A 316 5.08 17.00 9.04
N LEU A 317 4.28 16.45 9.97
CA LEU A 317 4.75 15.89 11.24
C LEU A 317 4.61 14.38 11.16
N THR A 318 5.69 13.64 11.46
CA THR A 318 5.65 12.18 11.44
C THR A 318 6.59 11.54 12.46
N SER A 319 6.52 10.22 12.59
CA SER A 319 7.25 9.45 13.60
C SER A 319 8.72 9.30 13.26
N ARG A 320 9.59 9.45 14.27
CA ARG A 320 11.00 9.11 14.24
C ARG A 320 11.20 7.60 14.38
N GLY A 321 12.31 7.08 13.85
CA GLY A 321 12.75 5.70 14.03
C GLY A 321 11.93 4.65 13.29
N SER A 322 11.17 5.05 12.26
CA SER A 322 10.23 4.19 11.55
C SER A 322 10.30 4.38 10.03
N THR A 323 9.55 3.58 9.30
CA THR A 323 9.36 3.74 7.84
C THR A 323 8.97 5.17 7.47
N THR A 324 8.17 5.85 8.29
CA THR A 324 7.72 7.21 7.98
C THR A 324 8.85 8.24 8.04
N GLU A 325 9.88 8.05 8.87
CA GLU A 325 11.10 8.86 8.84
C GLU A 325 11.90 8.62 7.56
N GLU A 326 12.06 7.34 7.17
CA GLU A 326 12.70 6.98 5.89
C GLU A 326 12.03 7.70 4.72
N ILE A 327 10.70 7.59 4.63
CA ILE A 327 9.93 8.18 3.52
C ILE A 327 9.93 9.71 3.59
N ALA A 328 10.01 10.29 4.77
CA ALA A 328 10.10 11.74 4.93
C ALA A 328 11.45 12.33 4.48
N GLY A 329 12.53 11.55 4.47
CA GLY A 329 13.83 11.94 3.91
C GLY A 329 14.40 13.25 4.48
N GLY A 330 14.15 13.56 5.76
CA GLY A 330 14.58 14.80 6.41
C GLY A 330 13.69 16.01 6.13
N ALA A 331 12.56 15.85 5.44
CA ALA A 331 11.64 16.93 5.08
C ALA A 331 10.37 16.96 5.95
N ALA A 332 10.45 16.47 7.20
CA ALA A 332 9.33 16.47 8.14
C ALA A 332 9.77 16.86 9.56
N CYS A 333 8.83 17.37 10.35
CA CYS A 333 8.96 17.51 11.79
C CYS A 333 8.86 16.12 12.42
N LEU A 334 9.98 15.59 12.94
CA LEU A 334 10.06 14.24 13.50
C LEU A 334 9.79 14.26 15.00
N VAL A 335 8.87 13.37 15.42
CA VAL A 335 8.47 13.21 16.82
C VAL A 335 8.65 11.77 17.29
N ASP A 336 8.85 11.57 18.59
CA ASP A 336 8.70 10.25 19.20
C ASP A 336 7.20 9.91 19.29
N PRO A 337 6.70 8.90 18.56
CA PRO A 337 5.28 8.58 18.55
C PRO A 337 4.76 8.01 19.88
N LEU A 338 5.64 7.56 20.76
CA LEU A 338 5.27 7.04 22.08
C LEU A 338 5.20 8.14 23.15
N ASP A 339 5.83 9.30 22.91
CA ASP A 339 5.85 10.44 23.82
C ASP A 339 4.86 11.54 23.40
N ILE A 340 3.79 11.70 24.18
CA ILE A 340 2.80 12.76 23.97
C ILE A 340 3.45 14.15 24.01
N GLY A 341 4.47 14.36 24.89
CA GLY A 341 5.19 15.61 24.99
C GLY A 341 5.94 15.95 23.69
N SER A 342 6.58 14.96 23.07
CA SER A 342 7.25 15.10 21.78
C SER A 342 6.25 15.47 20.66
N ILE A 343 5.10 14.78 20.59
CA ILE A 343 4.05 15.11 19.60
C ILE A 343 3.52 16.53 19.86
N THR A 344 3.28 16.89 21.13
CA THR A 344 2.83 18.24 21.52
C THR A 344 3.82 19.32 21.08
N ALA A 345 5.11 19.12 21.33
CA ALA A 345 6.16 20.05 20.91
C ALA A 345 6.20 20.22 19.40
N GLY A 346 6.09 19.13 18.63
CA GLY A 346 6.03 19.16 17.17
C GLY A 346 4.81 19.95 16.66
N LEU A 347 3.63 19.76 17.26
CA LEU A 347 2.44 20.54 16.92
C LEU A 347 2.63 22.04 17.21
N ILE A 348 3.24 22.39 18.36
CA ILE A 348 3.53 23.80 18.71
C ILE A 348 4.53 24.41 17.72
N GLN A 349 5.57 23.69 17.33
CA GLN A 349 6.53 24.16 16.33
C GLN A 349 5.85 24.46 15.01
N LEU A 350 5.05 23.51 14.48
CA LEU A 350 4.32 23.71 13.23
C LEU A 350 3.23 24.79 13.34
N ASP A 351 2.65 25.01 14.52
CA ASP A 351 1.67 26.08 14.75
C ASP A 351 2.31 27.46 14.66
N ARG A 352 3.53 27.66 15.22
CA ARG A 352 4.08 28.97 15.51
C ARG A 352 5.29 29.35 14.66
N ASP A 353 6.05 28.40 14.16
CA ASP A 353 7.30 28.63 13.45
C ASP A 353 7.08 28.57 11.93
N GLU A 354 6.85 29.73 11.34
CA GLU A 354 6.64 29.86 9.90
C GLU A 354 7.93 29.56 9.12
N THR A 355 9.11 29.91 9.66
CA THR A 355 10.40 29.64 9.04
C THR A 355 10.65 28.15 8.92
N LEU A 356 10.36 27.39 9.98
CA LEU A 356 10.42 25.94 9.96
C LEU A 356 9.48 25.37 8.90
N CYS A 357 8.22 25.81 8.86
CA CYS A 357 7.24 25.34 7.89
C CYS A 357 7.71 25.58 6.44
N GLN A 358 8.20 26.77 6.13
CA GLN A 358 8.75 27.11 4.81
C GLN A 358 9.97 26.24 4.45
N SER A 359 10.85 25.99 5.42
CA SER A 359 12.00 25.10 5.24
C SER A 359 11.57 23.66 4.92
N LEU A 360 10.59 23.12 5.68
CA LEU A 360 10.07 21.77 5.45
C LEU A 360 9.39 21.66 4.08
N VAL A 361 8.63 22.66 3.65
CA VAL A 361 8.02 22.72 2.31
C VAL A 361 9.09 22.72 1.23
N ALA A 362 10.14 23.53 1.36
CA ALA A 362 11.22 23.59 0.39
C ALA A 362 11.99 22.27 0.28
N LEU A 363 12.23 21.59 1.40
CA LEU A 363 12.85 20.26 1.44
C LEU A 363 11.91 19.20 0.84
N GLY A 364 10.63 19.22 1.21
CA GLY A 364 9.62 18.29 0.70
C GLY A 364 9.45 18.38 -0.81
N SER A 365 9.40 19.60 -1.37
CA SER A 365 9.30 19.83 -2.82
C SER A 365 10.51 19.30 -3.60
N LYS A 366 11.68 19.22 -2.99
CA LYS A 366 12.85 18.57 -3.59
C LYS A 366 12.76 17.06 -3.45
N HIS A 367 12.39 16.58 -2.26
CA HIS A 367 12.37 15.17 -1.91
C HIS A 367 11.30 14.39 -2.68
N VAL A 368 10.12 14.97 -2.91
CA VAL A 368 9.00 14.31 -3.63
C VAL A 368 9.38 13.88 -5.05
N LYS A 369 10.38 14.49 -5.68
CA LYS A 369 10.86 14.11 -7.01
C LYS A 369 11.36 12.66 -7.09
N HIS A 370 11.83 12.11 -5.98
CA HIS A 370 12.24 10.69 -5.90
C HIS A 370 11.09 9.69 -6.01
N PHE A 371 9.84 10.18 -5.87
CA PHE A 371 8.62 9.38 -5.96
C PHE A 371 7.87 9.64 -7.27
N SER A 372 8.59 9.97 -8.34
CA SER A 372 8.01 10.23 -9.66
C SER A 372 7.46 8.94 -10.27
N PRO A 373 6.28 8.95 -10.93
CA PRO A 373 5.74 7.78 -11.64
C PRO A 373 6.64 7.29 -12.76
N HIS A 374 7.28 8.20 -13.49
CA HIS A 374 8.21 7.87 -14.57
C HIS A 374 9.39 7.03 -14.07
N ASP A 375 10.08 7.49 -13.02
CA ASP A 375 11.25 6.77 -12.48
C ASP A 375 10.82 5.46 -11.80
N TYR A 376 9.64 5.42 -11.22
CA TYR A 376 9.02 4.22 -10.66
C TYR A 376 8.81 3.16 -11.72
N GLY A 377 8.20 3.52 -12.87
CA GLY A 377 8.03 2.64 -14.02
C GLY A 377 9.35 2.14 -14.58
N ALA A 378 10.34 3.02 -14.70
CA ALA A 378 11.68 2.67 -15.20
C ALA A 378 12.40 1.67 -14.28
N ARG A 379 12.32 1.85 -12.95
CA ARG A 379 12.90 0.91 -11.97
C ARG A 379 12.24 -0.47 -12.05
N PHE A 380 10.92 -0.56 -12.18
CA PHE A 380 10.24 -1.83 -12.39
C PHE A 380 10.55 -2.46 -13.74
N SER A 381 10.64 -1.66 -14.79
CA SER A 381 11.05 -2.14 -16.12
C SER A 381 12.44 -2.78 -16.10
N ALA A 382 13.39 -2.16 -15.41
CA ALA A 382 14.73 -2.72 -15.22
C ALA A 382 14.68 -4.03 -14.41
N LEU A 383 13.97 -4.03 -13.28
CA LEU A 383 13.82 -5.20 -12.41
C LEU A 383 13.22 -6.40 -13.15
N TYR A 384 12.19 -6.21 -13.98
CA TYR A 384 11.58 -7.30 -14.73
C TYR A 384 12.55 -7.86 -15.79
N ARG A 385 13.33 -7.02 -16.47
CA ARG A 385 14.36 -7.47 -17.41
C ARG A 385 15.43 -8.31 -16.72
N ASP A 386 15.90 -7.86 -15.55
CA ASP A 386 16.90 -8.59 -14.77
C ASP A 386 16.42 -9.98 -14.39
N VAL A 387 15.17 -10.08 -13.88
CA VAL A 387 14.58 -11.37 -13.45
C VAL A 387 14.36 -12.33 -14.63
N VAL A 388 13.90 -11.83 -15.76
CA VAL A 388 13.73 -12.64 -16.98
C VAL A 388 15.06 -13.14 -17.50
N THR A 389 16.10 -12.27 -17.53
CA THR A 389 17.44 -12.62 -17.99
C THR A 389 18.10 -13.66 -17.07
N ALA A 390 17.95 -13.51 -15.75
CA ALA A 390 18.53 -14.43 -14.79
C ALA A 390 17.93 -15.85 -14.88
N ARG A 391 16.69 -15.99 -15.37
CA ARG A 391 16.02 -17.28 -15.54
C ARG A 391 16.33 -17.99 -16.87
N GLN A 392 16.86 -17.26 -17.88
CA GLN A 392 17.30 -17.89 -19.13
C GLN A 392 18.54 -18.73 -18.84
N PRO A 393 18.56 -20.06 -19.16
CA PRO A 393 19.76 -20.86 -19.00
C PRO A 393 20.87 -20.19 -19.80
N SER A 394 22.03 -19.98 -19.16
CA SER A 394 23.22 -19.41 -19.80
C SER A 394 23.58 -20.29 -21.01
N SER A 395 23.27 -19.83 -22.20
CA SER A 395 23.67 -20.44 -23.48
C SER A 395 25.18 -20.20 -23.77
N ARG A 396 26.02 -20.17 -22.71
CA ARG A 396 27.47 -20.10 -22.83
C ARG A 396 28.10 -21.37 -22.28
N HIS A 397 28.13 -22.43 -23.07
CA HIS A 397 29.17 -23.45 -23.12
C HIS A 397 28.86 -24.42 -24.25
N ASN A 398 29.05 -24.03 -25.51
CA ASN A 398 29.40 -24.92 -26.61
C ASN A 398 30.00 -24.11 -27.76
N ALA A 399 31.21 -23.62 -27.53
CA ALA A 399 32.10 -23.18 -28.60
C ALA A 399 33.52 -23.44 -28.10
N THR A 400 33.93 -24.73 -28.16
CA THR A 400 35.30 -25.19 -28.44
C THR A 400 35.35 -26.72 -28.22
N ALA A 401 35.32 -27.46 -29.27
CA ALA A 401 36.10 -28.64 -29.51
C ALA A 401 36.27 -28.81 -31.04
#